data_36aab73f9279abce53b6cafa8b2fb27b
#
_entry.id   36aab73f9279abce53b6cafa8b2fb27b
#
_cell.length_a   1.000
_cell.length_b   1.000
_cell.length_c   1.000
_cell.angle_alpha   90.00
_cell.angle_beta   90.00
_cell.angle_gamma   90.00
#
_symmetry.space_group_name_H-M   'P 1'
#
loop_
_entity.id
_entity.type
_entity.pdbx_description
1 polymer ?
#
loop_
_entity_poly.entity_id
_entity_poly.type
_entity_poly.pdbx_seq_one_letter_code
_entity_poly.pdbx_strand_id
1 'polypeptide(L)'
;MISILSAFWMFVILFGLIGAMRGWAKELLVIFSIVLALFLIYVMETFTAFMIPFEEVLAQVENLSPGTPFESLPNVIQDQLKVQFWSRAAIVGILAFFGYQTPRLAVLREKARREKLQDVMLGAVLGLGSGFFIVGTLWFYMAAAHYPFSPSIMPPQPGTPLGDAALNVIKYFPPIFASNQIGLFFSVVVAFMFVLVVFI
;
A
#
# COMPACT_ATOMS: atom_id res chain seq x y z
N MET A 1 -12.96 20.10 -6.59
CA MET A 1 -12.69 18.66 -6.39
C MET A 1 -11.22 18.46 -6.10
N ILE A 2 -10.84 17.68 -5.10
CA ILE A 2 -9.44 17.36 -4.80
C ILE A 2 -9.03 16.22 -5.73
N SER A 3 -7.90 16.37 -6.45
CA SER A 3 -7.39 15.27 -7.28
C SER A 3 -6.89 14.13 -6.39
N ILE A 4 -6.99 12.90 -6.86
CA ILE A 4 -6.52 11.71 -6.14
C ILE A 4 -5.00 11.81 -5.87
N LEU A 5 -4.24 12.43 -6.80
CA LEU A 5 -2.82 12.68 -6.63
C LEU A 5 -2.54 13.65 -5.47
N SER A 6 -3.34 14.71 -5.34
CA SER A 6 -3.20 15.66 -4.23
C SER A 6 -3.56 15.02 -2.90
N ALA A 7 -4.63 14.23 -2.86
CA ALA A 7 -5.00 13.45 -1.68
C ALA A 7 -3.89 12.45 -1.28
N PHE A 8 -3.30 11.75 -2.24
CA PHE A 8 -2.20 10.83 -2.01
C PHE A 8 -1.02 11.52 -1.30
N TRP A 9 -0.52 12.65 -1.86
CA TRP A 9 0.59 13.37 -1.26
C TRP A 9 0.25 13.97 0.10
N MET A 10 -0.98 14.42 0.30
CA MET A 10 -1.44 14.89 1.60
C MET A 10 -1.35 13.78 2.67
N PHE A 11 -1.79 12.56 2.35
CA PHE A 11 -1.66 11.43 3.25
C PHE A 11 -0.20 11.03 3.46
N VAL A 12 0.63 10.99 2.42
CA VAL A 12 2.07 10.68 2.55
C VAL A 12 2.74 11.66 3.51
N ILE A 13 2.47 12.96 3.39
CA ILE A 13 3.00 13.98 4.29
C ILE A 13 2.47 13.78 5.72
N LEU A 14 1.19 13.46 5.88
CA LEU A 14 0.61 13.17 7.21
C LEU A 14 1.32 11.99 7.89
N PHE A 15 1.58 10.91 7.16
CA PHE A 15 2.35 9.77 7.67
C PHE A 15 3.81 10.16 8.01
N GLY A 16 4.42 11.07 7.24
CA GLY A 16 5.73 11.63 7.56
C GLY A 16 5.74 12.38 8.90
N LEU A 17 4.71 13.19 9.18
CA LEU A 17 4.54 13.87 10.47
C LEU A 17 4.33 12.87 11.63
N ILE A 18 3.51 11.84 11.41
CA ILE A 18 3.30 10.76 12.38
C ILE A 18 4.63 10.04 12.65
N GLY A 19 5.40 9.72 11.62
CA GLY A 19 6.70 9.07 11.73
C GLY A 19 7.73 9.90 12.51
N ALA A 20 7.76 11.23 12.29
CA ALA A 20 8.58 12.15 13.07
C ALA A 20 8.29 12.08 14.57
N MET A 21 7.02 11.88 14.94
CA MET A 21 6.59 11.78 16.35
C MET A 21 6.87 10.41 16.96
N ARG A 22 6.86 9.34 16.15
CA ARG A 22 7.00 7.95 16.62
C ARG A 22 8.44 7.45 16.66
N GLY A 23 9.30 8.04 15.82
CA GLY A 23 10.69 7.63 15.64
C GLY A 23 10.90 6.52 14.61
N TRP A 24 12.12 6.43 14.10
CA TRP A 24 12.48 5.62 12.93
C TRP A 24 12.25 4.11 13.10
N ALA A 25 12.58 3.56 14.26
CA ALA A 25 12.49 2.11 14.47
C ALA A 25 11.06 1.58 14.40
N LYS A 26 10.08 2.37 14.89
CA LYS A 26 8.65 2.02 14.81
C LYS A 26 8.11 2.14 13.40
N GLU A 27 8.55 3.14 12.65
CA GLU A 27 8.14 3.29 11.25
C GLU A 27 8.68 2.18 10.37
N LEU A 28 9.90 1.69 10.64
CA LEU A 28 10.45 0.54 9.94
C LEU A 28 9.60 -0.72 10.13
N LEU A 29 9.06 -0.93 11.35
CA LEU A 29 8.14 -2.04 11.62
C LEU A 29 6.82 -1.90 10.84
N VAL A 30 6.33 -0.68 10.63
CA VAL A 30 5.16 -0.45 9.76
C VAL A 30 5.47 -0.83 8.31
N ILE A 31 6.61 -0.40 7.78
CA ILE A 31 7.02 -0.78 6.41
C ILE A 31 7.10 -2.30 6.29
N PHE A 32 7.68 -2.99 7.27
CA PHE A 32 7.75 -4.46 7.26
C PHE A 32 6.37 -5.11 7.34
N SER A 33 5.43 -4.53 8.09
CA SER A 33 4.05 -5.01 8.13
C SER A 33 3.38 -4.92 6.77
N ILE A 34 3.67 -3.88 5.98
CA ILE A 34 3.14 -3.78 4.61
C ILE A 34 3.81 -4.76 3.65
N VAL A 35 5.13 -4.96 3.78
CA VAL A 35 5.83 -6.02 3.01
C VAL A 35 5.22 -7.39 3.30
N LEU A 36 4.92 -7.68 4.57
CA LEU A 36 4.21 -8.90 4.96
C LEU A 36 2.80 -8.96 4.40
N ALA A 37 2.08 -7.83 4.34
CA ALA A 37 0.75 -7.76 3.72
C ALA A 37 0.80 -8.13 2.24
N LEU A 38 1.75 -7.56 1.50
CA LEU A 38 1.95 -7.88 0.08
C LEU A 38 2.31 -9.36 -0.13
N PHE A 39 3.16 -9.90 0.73
CA PHE A 39 3.50 -11.32 0.70
C PHE A 39 2.28 -12.21 0.98
N LEU A 40 1.47 -11.87 1.98
CA LEU A 40 0.26 -12.63 2.30
C LEU A 40 -0.76 -12.57 1.15
N ILE A 41 -0.94 -11.40 0.52
CA ILE A 41 -1.79 -11.26 -0.66
C ILE A 41 -1.29 -12.16 -1.78
N TYR A 42 0.02 -12.13 -2.08
CA TYR A 42 0.63 -13.01 -3.08
C TYR A 42 0.38 -14.50 -2.79
N VAL A 43 0.56 -14.92 -1.53
CA VAL A 43 0.29 -16.32 -1.13
C VAL A 43 -1.19 -16.66 -1.33
N MET A 44 -2.09 -15.76 -0.96
CA MET A 44 -3.53 -15.98 -1.12
C MET A 44 -3.95 -16.02 -2.59
N GLU A 45 -3.38 -15.18 -3.45
CA GLU A 45 -3.62 -15.22 -4.90
C GLU A 45 -3.09 -16.50 -5.56
N THR A 46 -1.94 -17.01 -5.08
CA THR A 46 -1.28 -18.15 -5.71
C THR A 46 -1.82 -19.49 -5.22
N PHE A 47 -2.17 -19.62 -3.95
CA PHE A 47 -2.46 -20.90 -3.31
C PHE A 47 -3.92 -21.04 -2.86
N THR A 48 -4.76 -20.02 -2.99
CA THR A 48 -6.16 -20.08 -2.58
C THR A 48 -7.09 -19.59 -3.68
N ALA A 49 -8.31 -20.11 -3.72
CA ALA A 49 -9.36 -19.60 -4.59
C ALA A 49 -10.08 -18.35 -4.02
N PHE A 50 -9.66 -17.87 -2.87
CA PHE A 50 -10.30 -16.73 -2.19
C PHE A 50 -9.94 -15.39 -2.82
N MET A 51 -8.69 -15.25 -3.27
CA MET A 51 -8.23 -14.05 -3.98
C MET A 51 -7.98 -14.38 -5.45
N ILE A 52 -8.80 -13.80 -6.31
CA ILE A 52 -8.66 -13.91 -7.76
C ILE A 52 -7.90 -12.68 -8.25
N PRO A 53 -6.87 -12.82 -9.11
CA PRO A 53 -6.21 -11.68 -9.75
C PRO A 53 -7.22 -10.79 -10.49
N PHE A 54 -7.01 -9.48 -10.45
CA PHE A 54 -7.93 -8.55 -11.12
C PHE A 54 -8.01 -8.80 -12.62
N GLU A 55 -6.91 -9.21 -13.24
CA GLU A 55 -6.84 -9.56 -14.66
C GLU A 55 -7.77 -10.73 -15.00
N GLU A 56 -7.87 -11.73 -14.13
CA GLU A 56 -8.79 -12.87 -14.34
C GLU A 56 -10.26 -12.47 -14.22
N VAL A 57 -10.57 -11.55 -13.29
CA VAL A 57 -11.93 -11.01 -13.16
C VAL A 57 -12.31 -10.23 -14.42
N LEU A 58 -11.40 -9.38 -14.89
CA LEU A 58 -11.62 -8.55 -16.07
C LEU A 58 -11.64 -9.34 -17.37
N ALA A 59 -10.87 -10.44 -17.47
CA ALA A 59 -10.88 -11.33 -18.64
C ALA A 59 -12.24 -12.01 -18.89
N GLN A 60 -13.15 -12.02 -17.90
CA GLN A 60 -14.52 -12.51 -18.07
C GLN A 60 -15.39 -11.57 -18.92
N VAL A 61 -14.92 -10.35 -19.20
CA VAL A 61 -15.63 -9.37 -20.04
C VAL A 61 -15.01 -9.36 -21.42
N GLU A 62 -15.74 -9.89 -22.41
CA GLU A 62 -15.32 -9.83 -23.81
C GLU A 62 -15.24 -8.38 -24.28
N ASN A 63 -14.16 -8.05 -25.01
CA ASN A 63 -13.95 -6.73 -25.62
C ASN A 63 -13.79 -5.56 -24.64
N LEU A 64 -13.26 -5.80 -23.45
CA LEU A 64 -12.95 -4.75 -22.51
C LEU A 64 -11.89 -3.80 -23.08
N SER A 65 -12.28 -2.57 -23.40
CA SER A 65 -11.35 -1.54 -23.86
C SER A 65 -10.59 -0.92 -22.69
N PRO A 66 -9.31 -0.54 -22.88
CA PRO A 66 -8.58 0.23 -21.88
C PRO A 66 -9.34 1.51 -21.51
N GLY A 67 -9.53 1.77 -20.22
CA GLY A 67 -10.25 2.95 -19.74
C GLY A 67 -11.77 2.80 -19.67
N THR A 68 -12.32 1.60 -19.85
CA THR A 68 -13.76 1.33 -19.63
C THR A 68 -14.19 1.80 -18.25
N PRO A 69 -15.21 2.67 -18.12
CA PRO A 69 -15.69 3.13 -16.81
C PRO A 69 -16.25 1.97 -15.99
N PHE A 70 -16.02 2.02 -14.67
CA PHE A 70 -16.49 0.97 -13.75
C PHE A 70 -18.01 0.71 -13.87
N GLU A 71 -18.79 1.79 -14.02
CA GLU A 71 -20.26 1.72 -14.12
C GLU A 71 -20.77 1.01 -15.39
N SER A 72 -19.93 0.91 -16.42
CA SER A 72 -20.30 0.22 -17.68
C SER A 72 -20.03 -1.29 -17.65
N LEU A 73 -19.37 -1.79 -16.59
CA LEU A 73 -19.13 -3.21 -16.39
C LEU A 73 -20.41 -3.93 -15.97
N PRO A 74 -20.56 -5.23 -16.28
CA PRO A 74 -21.64 -6.05 -15.74
C PRO A 74 -21.65 -6.05 -14.20
N ASN A 75 -22.82 -6.02 -13.58
CA ASN A 75 -22.96 -5.96 -12.13
C ASN A 75 -22.19 -7.06 -11.38
N VAL A 76 -22.16 -8.27 -11.94
CA VAL A 76 -21.41 -9.41 -11.38
C VAL A 76 -19.91 -9.10 -11.31
N ILE A 77 -19.35 -8.50 -12.36
CA ILE A 77 -17.95 -8.10 -12.42
C ILE A 77 -17.67 -6.94 -11.45
N GLN A 78 -18.57 -5.95 -11.39
CA GLN A 78 -18.44 -4.85 -10.43
C GLN A 78 -18.36 -5.36 -8.99
N ASP A 79 -19.23 -6.30 -8.61
CA ASP A 79 -19.26 -6.87 -7.26
C ASP A 79 -18.02 -7.71 -6.98
N GLN A 80 -17.54 -8.49 -7.94
CA GLN A 80 -16.28 -9.24 -7.82
C GLN A 80 -15.09 -8.27 -7.62
N LEU A 81 -14.98 -7.22 -8.43
CA LEU A 81 -13.90 -6.23 -8.29
C LEU A 81 -13.93 -5.53 -6.92
N LYS A 82 -15.13 -5.17 -6.42
CA LYS A 82 -15.29 -4.63 -5.07
C LYS A 82 -14.82 -5.60 -3.99
N VAL A 83 -15.22 -6.88 -4.09
CA VAL A 83 -14.79 -7.91 -3.14
C VAL A 83 -13.28 -8.09 -3.17
N GLN A 84 -12.69 -8.18 -4.36
CA GLN A 84 -11.24 -8.33 -4.52
C GLN A 84 -10.48 -7.10 -3.98
N PHE A 85 -10.98 -5.89 -4.20
CA PHE A 85 -10.41 -4.68 -3.61
C PHE A 85 -10.48 -4.70 -2.08
N TRP A 86 -11.68 -4.94 -1.51
CA TRP A 86 -11.86 -4.90 -0.05
C TRP A 86 -11.08 -5.98 0.67
N SER A 87 -10.94 -7.17 0.08
CA SER A 87 -10.13 -8.26 0.64
C SER A 87 -8.67 -7.84 0.80
N ARG A 88 -8.08 -7.25 -0.24
CA ARG A 88 -6.69 -6.74 -0.20
C ARG A 88 -6.54 -5.54 0.71
N ALA A 89 -7.48 -4.60 0.65
CA ALA A 89 -7.50 -3.42 1.50
C ALA A 89 -7.61 -3.80 3.00
N ALA A 90 -8.40 -4.81 3.33
CA ALA A 90 -8.51 -5.33 4.69
C ALA A 90 -7.19 -5.92 5.20
N ILE A 91 -6.49 -6.74 4.39
CA ILE A 91 -5.18 -7.30 4.77
C ILE A 91 -4.17 -6.18 5.01
N VAL A 92 -4.07 -5.24 4.07
CA VAL A 92 -3.15 -4.09 4.19
C VAL A 92 -3.50 -3.25 5.43
N GLY A 93 -4.79 -2.96 5.64
CA GLY A 93 -5.25 -2.17 6.78
C GLY A 93 -5.01 -2.85 8.12
N ILE A 94 -5.29 -4.14 8.23
CA ILE A 94 -5.07 -4.92 9.46
C ILE A 94 -3.58 -4.99 9.79
N LEU A 95 -2.72 -5.33 8.82
CA LEU A 95 -1.29 -5.44 9.06
C LEU A 95 -0.64 -4.09 9.30
N ALA A 96 -1.07 -3.02 8.62
CA ALA A 96 -0.67 -1.66 8.93
C ALA A 96 -1.05 -1.29 10.37
N PHE A 97 -2.30 -1.56 10.77
CA PHE A 97 -2.77 -1.32 12.13
C PHE A 97 -1.89 -2.03 13.18
N PHE A 98 -1.59 -3.32 12.99
CA PHE A 98 -0.69 -4.04 13.88
C PHE A 98 0.73 -3.47 13.87
N GLY A 99 1.26 -3.04 12.73
CA GLY A 99 2.54 -2.33 12.64
C GLY A 99 2.55 -1.03 13.45
N TYR A 100 1.41 -0.32 13.50
CA TYR A 100 1.25 0.88 14.32
C TYR A 100 1.07 0.60 15.81
N GLN A 101 0.55 -0.56 16.21
CA GLN A 101 0.33 -0.97 17.60
C GLN A 101 1.59 -1.49 18.29
N THR A 102 2.76 -1.29 17.73
CA THR A 102 4.04 -1.78 18.26
C THR A 102 4.19 -1.45 19.75
N PRO A 103 4.49 -2.43 20.63
CA PRO A 103 4.71 -2.20 22.05
C PRO A 103 5.81 -1.17 22.32
N ARG A 104 5.76 -0.53 23.47
CA ARG A 104 6.82 0.37 23.95
C ARG A 104 8.08 -0.45 24.21
N LEU A 105 8.95 -0.57 23.20
CA LEU A 105 10.22 -1.26 23.32
C LEU A 105 11.14 -0.48 24.28
N ALA A 106 11.28 -0.95 25.50
CA ALA A 106 12.13 -0.34 26.52
C ALA A 106 13.60 -0.23 26.06
N VAL A 107 14.07 -1.22 25.31
CA VAL A 107 15.44 -1.32 24.78
C VAL A 107 15.80 -0.15 23.84
N LEU A 108 14.84 0.36 23.05
CA LEU A 108 15.08 1.49 22.15
C LEU A 108 15.04 2.85 22.87
N ARG A 109 14.47 2.90 24.06
CA ARG A 109 14.27 4.15 24.81
C ARG A 109 15.57 4.71 25.41
N GLU A 110 16.53 3.88 25.75
CA GLU A 110 17.82 4.32 26.31
C GLU A 110 18.78 4.86 25.24
N LYS A 111 18.81 4.27 24.04
CA LYS A 111 19.64 4.75 22.91
C LYS A 111 19.07 6.04 22.28
N ALA A 112 17.76 6.16 22.17
CA ALA A 112 17.08 7.33 21.57
C ALA A 112 17.22 8.64 22.38
N ARG A 113 17.67 8.58 23.62
CA ARG A 113 17.87 9.77 24.46
C ARG A 113 19.03 10.66 24.03
N ARG A 114 20.02 10.12 23.32
CA ARG A 114 21.25 10.86 22.93
C ARG A 114 21.14 11.58 21.58
N GLU A 115 20.27 11.14 20.68
CA GLU A 115 20.20 11.66 19.30
C GLU A 115 18.75 11.94 18.87
N LYS A 116 18.02 12.67 19.71
CA LYS A 116 16.59 12.94 19.52
C LYS A 116 16.28 13.58 18.15
N LEU A 117 17.18 14.42 17.62
CA LEU A 117 16.98 15.05 16.33
C LEU A 117 17.08 14.05 15.17
N GLN A 118 18.07 13.14 15.20
CA GLN A 118 18.23 12.11 14.20
C GLN A 118 17.03 11.14 14.19
N ASP A 119 16.53 10.77 15.37
CA ASP A 119 15.36 9.91 15.51
C ASP A 119 14.11 10.54 14.87
N VAL A 120 13.88 11.84 15.09
CA VAL A 120 12.78 12.59 14.47
C VAL A 120 12.94 12.69 12.96
N MET A 121 14.15 13.03 12.46
CA MET A 121 14.39 13.17 11.03
C MET A 121 14.26 11.84 10.29
N LEU A 122 14.88 10.78 10.79
CA LEU A 122 14.76 9.44 10.23
C LEU A 122 13.32 8.91 10.33
N GLY A 123 12.65 9.18 11.45
CA GLY A 123 11.24 8.88 11.64
C GLY A 123 10.36 9.56 10.60
N ALA A 124 10.62 10.84 10.30
CA ALA A 124 9.91 11.58 9.24
C ALA A 124 10.11 10.93 7.86
N VAL A 125 11.35 10.63 7.49
CA VAL A 125 11.68 10.01 6.19
C VAL A 125 11.02 8.64 6.05
N LEU A 126 11.14 7.79 7.07
CA LEU A 126 10.51 6.47 7.08
C LEU A 126 8.98 6.57 7.16
N GLY A 127 8.45 7.59 7.83
CA GLY A 127 7.01 7.89 7.86
C GLY A 127 6.47 8.27 6.48
N LEU A 128 7.21 9.08 5.70
CA LEU A 128 6.88 9.31 4.28
C LEU A 128 6.88 8.00 3.50
N GLY A 129 7.88 7.14 3.75
CA GLY A 129 7.97 5.80 3.15
C GLY A 129 6.77 4.92 3.52
N SER A 130 6.42 4.81 4.81
CA SER A 130 5.26 4.02 5.26
C SER A 130 3.96 4.54 4.68
N GLY A 131 3.78 5.87 4.59
CA GLY A 131 2.64 6.49 3.92
C GLY A 131 2.57 6.16 2.43
N PHE A 132 3.71 6.25 1.72
CA PHE A 132 3.80 5.85 0.32
C PHE A 132 3.44 4.38 0.14
N PHE A 133 3.92 3.49 1.00
CA PHE A 133 3.63 2.06 0.95
C PHE A 133 2.15 1.77 1.22
N ILE A 134 1.56 2.34 2.28
CA ILE A 134 0.15 2.09 2.64
C ILE A 134 -0.79 2.68 1.59
N VAL A 135 -0.69 4.00 1.38
CA VAL A 135 -1.64 4.73 0.52
C VAL A 135 -1.43 4.36 -0.95
N GLY A 136 -0.17 4.16 -1.38
CA GLY A 136 0.16 3.72 -2.73
C GLY A 136 -0.36 2.31 -3.02
N THR A 137 -0.22 1.37 -2.08
CA THR A 137 -0.78 0.03 -2.22
C THR A 137 -2.30 0.05 -2.34
N LEU A 138 -2.97 0.82 -1.49
CA LEU A 138 -4.44 0.95 -1.55
C LEU A 138 -4.89 1.60 -2.86
N TRP A 139 -4.19 2.65 -3.31
CA TRP A 139 -4.51 3.29 -4.58
C TRP A 139 -4.25 2.35 -5.77
N PHE A 140 -3.15 1.58 -5.74
CA PHE A 140 -2.87 0.59 -6.77
C PHE A 140 -4.03 -0.41 -6.92
N TYR A 141 -4.49 -1.00 -5.81
CA TYR A 141 -5.60 -1.95 -5.86
C TYR A 141 -6.92 -1.30 -6.26
N MET A 142 -7.13 -0.03 -5.90
CA MET A 142 -8.30 0.72 -6.37
C MET A 142 -8.25 0.96 -7.89
N ALA A 143 -7.08 1.28 -8.43
CA ALA A 143 -6.89 1.44 -9.88
C ALA A 143 -7.05 0.10 -10.61
N ALA A 144 -6.49 -0.99 -10.10
CA ALA A 144 -6.65 -2.33 -10.64
C ALA A 144 -8.12 -2.81 -10.62
N ALA A 145 -8.90 -2.37 -9.62
CA ALA A 145 -10.34 -2.61 -9.55
C ALA A 145 -11.19 -1.61 -10.38
N HIS A 146 -10.58 -0.85 -11.28
CA HIS A 146 -11.26 0.15 -12.13
C HIS A 146 -12.00 1.24 -11.34
N TYR A 147 -11.47 1.67 -10.18
CA TYR A 147 -12.05 2.72 -9.32
C TYR A 147 -13.49 2.43 -8.89
N PRO A 148 -13.72 1.41 -8.04
CA PRO A 148 -15.05 0.91 -7.67
C PRO A 148 -15.90 1.92 -6.87
N PHE A 149 -15.34 3.09 -6.56
CA PHE A 149 -16.00 4.19 -5.85
C PHE A 149 -16.35 5.37 -6.75
N SER A 150 -16.31 5.21 -8.07
CA SER A 150 -16.83 6.19 -9.01
C SER A 150 -18.34 6.41 -8.73
N PRO A 151 -18.88 7.64 -8.85
CA PRO A 151 -18.20 8.88 -9.20
C PRO A 151 -17.53 9.62 -8.03
N SER A 152 -17.55 9.09 -6.80
CA SER A 152 -16.97 9.76 -5.62
C SER A 152 -15.43 9.89 -5.73
N ILE A 153 -14.77 8.86 -6.25
CA ILE A 153 -13.34 8.84 -6.55
C ILE A 153 -13.19 8.51 -8.04
N MET A 154 -12.85 9.54 -8.82
CA MET A 154 -12.69 9.37 -10.27
C MET A 154 -11.30 8.90 -10.64
N PRO A 155 -11.17 8.09 -11.72
CA PRO A 155 -9.88 7.73 -12.28
C PRO A 155 -9.13 8.98 -12.77
N PRO A 156 -7.78 8.96 -12.74
CA PRO A 156 -6.96 10.00 -13.36
C PRO A 156 -7.29 10.13 -14.84
N GLN A 157 -7.51 11.35 -15.31
CA GLN A 157 -7.83 11.60 -16.73
C GLN A 157 -6.55 11.76 -17.54
N PRO A 158 -6.25 10.86 -18.50
CA PRO A 158 -5.12 11.00 -19.41
C PRO A 158 -5.19 12.32 -20.20
N GLY A 159 -4.03 12.92 -20.50
CA GLY A 159 -3.95 14.18 -21.23
C GLY A 159 -4.15 15.41 -20.36
N THR A 160 -4.35 15.27 -19.07
CA THR A 160 -4.30 16.38 -18.12
C THR A 160 -3.00 16.32 -17.32
N PRO A 161 -2.36 17.47 -16.97
CA PRO A 161 -1.09 17.46 -16.23
C PRO A 161 -1.14 16.67 -14.92
N LEU A 162 -2.24 16.77 -14.16
CA LEU A 162 -2.44 16.03 -12.91
C LEU A 162 -2.78 14.57 -13.16
N GLY A 163 -3.51 14.24 -14.21
CA GLY A 163 -3.85 12.87 -14.57
C GLY A 163 -2.62 12.11 -15.05
N ASP A 164 -1.81 12.70 -15.92
CA ASP A 164 -0.58 12.09 -16.42
C ASP A 164 0.45 11.90 -15.30
N ALA A 165 0.58 12.85 -14.38
CA ALA A 165 1.41 12.72 -13.19
C ALA A 165 0.90 11.59 -12.28
N ALA A 166 -0.41 11.46 -12.08
CA ALA A 166 -1.03 10.38 -11.31
C ALA A 166 -0.75 9.00 -11.92
N LEU A 167 -0.94 8.86 -13.24
CA LEU A 167 -0.65 7.62 -13.95
C LEU A 167 0.83 7.24 -13.92
N ASN A 168 1.73 8.23 -13.89
CA ASN A 168 3.16 7.98 -13.74
C ASN A 168 3.52 7.51 -12.33
N VAL A 169 2.91 8.09 -11.28
CA VAL A 169 3.20 7.70 -9.89
C VAL A 169 2.75 6.27 -9.60
N ILE A 170 1.61 5.83 -10.14
CA ILE A 170 1.09 4.46 -9.94
C ILE A 170 2.12 3.39 -10.35
N LYS A 171 2.95 3.65 -11.36
CA LYS A 171 4.00 2.72 -11.85
C LYS A 171 5.08 2.40 -10.81
N TYR A 172 5.17 3.20 -9.75
CA TYR A 172 6.16 3.03 -8.67
C TYR A 172 5.55 2.51 -7.37
N PHE A 173 4.29 2.10 -7.36
CA PHE A 173 3.65 1.61 -6.16
C PHE A 173 4.13 0.21 -5.76
N PRO A 174 4.13 -0.09 -4.45
CA PRO A 174 4.69 -1.33 -3.90
C PRO A 174 4.21 -2.63 -4.54
N PRO A 175 2.93 -2.80 -4.92
CA PRO A 175 2.48 -4.04 -5.55
C PRO A 175 3.19 -4.36 -6.86
N ILE A 176 3.65 -3.36 -7.61
CA ILE A 176 4.43 -3.58 -8.85
C ILE A 176 5.79 -4.22 -8.54
N PHE A 177 6.46 -3.78 -7.45
CA PHE A 177 7.70 -4.42 -7.01
C PHE A 177 7.44 -5.81 -6.44
N ALA A 178 6.29 -6.02 -5.79
CA ALA A 178 5.89 -7.30 -5.24
C ALA A 178 5.55 -8.35 -6.32
N SER A 179 5.29 -7.94 -7.56
CA SER A 179 5.12 -8.87 -8.70
C SER A 179 6.40 -9.65 -9.02
N ASN A 180 7.59 -9.13 -8.63
CA ASN A 180 8.83 -9.89 -8.67
C ASN A 180 8.90 -10.82 -7.45
N GLN A 181 8.57 -12.09 -7.65
CA GLN A 181 8.54 -13.12 -6.61
C GLN A 181 9.85 -13.18 -5.80
N ILE A 182 11.00 -13.19 -6.47
CA ILE A 182 12.31 -13.27 -5.82
C ILE A 182 12.54 -12.04 -4.92
N GLY A 183 12.22 -10.84 -5.42
CA GLY A 183 12.33 -9.60 -4.66
C GLY A 183 11.41 -9.57 -3.44
N LEU A 184 10.18 -10.08 -3.59
CA LEU A 184 9.21 -10.15 -2.50
C LEU A 184 9.67 -11.11 -1.38
N PHE A 185 10.07 -12.33 -1.74
CA PHE A 185 10.60 -13.30 -0.76
C PHE A 185 11.84 -12.76 -0.05
N PHE A 186 12.78 -12.17 -0.79
CA PHE A 186 13.97 -11.55 -0.21
C PHE A 186 13.60 -10.43 0.78
N SER A 187 12.65 -9.56 0.43
CA SER A 187 12.19 -8.48 1.30
C SER A 187 11.59 -9.00 2.60
N VAL A 188 10.81 -10.08 2.54
CA VAL A 188 10.23 -10.73 3.74
C VAL A 188 11.34 -11.32 4.62
N VAL A 189 12.33 -11.98 4.04
CA VAL A 189 13.49 -12.53 4.80
C VAL A 189 14.26 -11.41 5.49
N VAL A 190 14.54 -10.30 4.78
CA VAL A 190 15.21 -9.14 5.35
C VAL A 190 14.40 -8.53 6.48
N ALA A 191 13.09 -8.37 6.29
CA ALA A 191 12.18 -7.86 7.33
C ALA A 191 12.18 -8.76 8.57
N PHE A 192 12.10 -10.07 8.38
CA PHE A 192 12.11 -11.04 9.47
C PHE A 192 13.45 -11.04 10.23
N MET A 193 14.58 -11.04 9.51
CA MET A 193 15.92 -10.95 10.11
C MET A 193 16.09 -9.66 10.93
N PHE A 194 15.60 -8.53 10.41
CA PHE A 194 15.65 -7.27 11.15
C PHE A 194 14.82 -7.34 12.44
N VAL A 195 13.60 -7.87 12.37
CA VAL A 195 12.75 -8.03 13.56
C VAL A 195 13.45 -8.92 14.60
N LEU A 196 14.06 -10.03 14.19
CA LEU A 196 14.82 -10.89 15.09
C LEU A 196 15.96 -10.12 15.78
N VAL A 197 16.76 -9.35 15.02
CA VAL A 197 17.90 -8.59 15.58
C VAL A 197 17.44 -7.49 16.55
N VAL A 198 16.26 -6.90 16.30
CA VAL A 198 15.74 -5.82 17.17
C VAL A 198 15.09 -6.35 18.45
N PHE A 199 14.51 -7.57 18.40
CA PHE A 199 13.75 -8.14 19.53
C PHE A 199 14.51 -9.19 20.35
N ILE A 200 15.65 -9.69 19.88
CA ILE A 200 16.57 -10.57 20.63
C ILE A 200 17.77 -9.77 21.14
#